data_707dacff27fc345351d86a2b4612bc38
#
_entry.id   707dacff27fc345351d86a2b4612bc38
#
_cell.length_a   1.000
_cell.length_b   1.000
_cell.length_c   1.000
_cell.angle_alpha   90.00
_cell.angle_beta   90.00
_cell.angle_gamma   90.00
#
_symmetry.space_group_name_H-M   'P 1'
#
loop_
_entity.id
_entity.type
_entity.pdbx_description
1 polymer ?
#
loop_
_entity_poly.entity_id
_entity_poly.type
_entity_poly.pdbx_seq_one_letter_code
_entity_poly.pdbx_strand_id
1 'polypeptide(L)'
;MAAVGRTILIVLAVVLGLGAALYFLGPKTASRSQTLEIARPAETVLARLASTPVGSTVAEGVTIAEAASVEGDTVTAPVTFADGGTGRVTYRVTADGEGSNVQVKLEEDLGANPLNRFAAITGGDVAPLIAGAASAVETDLNALPNATFSGLQYSVVDIAARPFFYIQNCSDTSAESITSIIGQAVEVIPAIMRRNGLTPNGPLMAVEPRVVSDQYCYQVGYPYAGREPRASALLVGAVGQTPGGQALRVVYTGTETDVVAQVYDPMDALLAAAHLDNPATREDDWVTYEVYHDDATQAGGSRNREIFYVVQGDISALARIQAPVDAAAVPAAPAETAPAAAPAPATATP
;
A
#
# COMPACT_ATOMS: atom_id res chain seq x y z
N MET A 1 -73.53 -10.10 -18.67
CA MET A 1 -72.29 -10.91 -18.72
C MET A 1 -71.32 -10.47 -19.86
N ALA A 2 -71.84 -10.13 -21.07
CA ALA A 2 -70.96 -9.72 -22.22
C ALA A 2 -70.08 -8.45 -22.02
N ALA A 3 -70.59 -7.45 -21.27
CA ALA A 3 -69.87 -6.21 -21.04
C ALA A 3 -68.63 -6.40 -20.13
N VAL A 4 -68.72 -7.26 -19.10
CA VAL A 4 -67.59 -7.56 -18.19
C VAL A 4 -66.48 -8.32 -18.90
N GLY A 5 -66.82 -9.26 -19.78
CA GLY A 5 -65.83 -10.00 -20.55
C GLY A 5 -65.05 -9.13 -21.53
N ARG A 6 -65.72 -8.13 -22.14
CA ARG A 6 -65.05 -7.18 -23.06
C ARG A 6 -64.10 -6.24 -22.33
N THR A 7 -64.45 -5.79 -21.13
CA THR A 7 -63.60 -4.96 -20.29
C THR A 7 -62.33 -5.71 -19.84
N ILE A 8 -62.46 -6.96 -19.43
CA ILE A 8 -61.34 -7.83 -19.04
C ILE A 8 -60.39 -8.05 -20.21
N LEU A 9 -60.90 -8.28 -21.42
CA LEU A 9 -60.12 -8.49 -22.62
C LEU A 9 -59.32 -7.25 -23.01
N ILE A 10 -59.93 -6.04 -22.90
CA ILE A 10 -59.25 -4.76 -23.17
C ILE A 10 -58.14 -4.53 -22.15
N VAL A 11 -58.40 -4.75 -20.86
CA VAL A 11 -57.40 -4.60 -19.80
C VAL A 11 -56.21 -5.56 -20.04
N LEU A 12 -56.49 -6.81 -20.38
CA LEU A 12 -55.48 -7.81 -20.66
C LEU A 12 -54.63 -7.40 -21.89
N ALA A 13 -55.26 -6.93 -22.95
CA ALA A 13 -54.58 -6.46 -24.16
C ALA A 13 -53.66 -5.22 -23.86
N VAL A 14 -54.13 -4.29 -23.03
CA VAL A 14 -53.34 -3.13 -22.59
C VAL A 14 -52.15 -3.57 -21.74
N VAL A 15 -52.35 -4.47 -20.79
CA VAL A 15 -51.24 -5.00 -19.93
C VAL A 15 -50.22 -5.76 -20.78
N LEU A 16 -50.66 -6.60 -21.71
CA LEU A 16 -49.75 -7.30 -22.61
C LEU A 16 -49.01 -6.34 -23.56
N GLY A 17 -49.71 -5.32 -24.08
CA GLY A 17 -49.11 -4.28 -24.92
C GLY A 17 -48.09 -3.46 -24.20
N LEU A 18 -48.36 -3.05 -22.95
CA LEU A 18 -47.41 -2.37 -22.08
C LEU A 18 -46.19 -3.25 -21.73
N GLY A 19 -46.45 -4.53 -21.39
CA GLY A 19 -45.39 -5.49 -21.13
C GLY A 19 -44.47 -5.70 -22.33
N ALA A 20 -45.04 -5.82 -23.53
CA ALA A 20 -44.29 -5.93 -24.78
C ALA A 20 -43.50 -4.63 -25.08
N ALA A 21 -44.13 -3.47 -24.90
CA ALA A 21 -43.42 -2.18 -25.08
C ALA A 21 -42.25 -2.04 -24.11
N LEU A 22 -42.41 -2.37 -22.85
CA LEU A 22 -41.32 -2.37 -21.84
C LEU A 22 -40.25 -3.40 -22.17
N TYR A 23 -40.60 -4.55 -22.70
CA TYR A 23 -39.65 -5.58 -23.11
C TYR A 23 -38.76 -5.13 -24.28
N PHE A 24 -39.35 -4.52 -25.32
CA PHE A 24 -38.63 -4.15 -26.53
C PHE A 24 -38.03 -2.74 -26.50
N LEU A 25 -38.70 -1.78 -25.85
CA LEU A 25 -38.33 -0.36 -25.86
C LEU A 25 -37.85 0.16 -24.52
N GLY A 26 -38.02 -0.59 -23.42
CA GLY A 26 -37.61 -0.20 -22.09
C GLY A 26 -36.07 -0.21 -21.94
N PRO A 27 -35.55 0.52 -20.94
CA PRO A 27 -34.10 0.55 -20.66
C PRO A 27 -33.62 -0.87 -20.37
N LYS A 28 -32.44 -1.22 -20.86
CA LYS A 28 -31.78 -2.51 -20.58
C LYS A 28 -30.94 -2.47 -19.33
N THR A 29 -30.54 -1.27 -18.94
CA THR A 29 -29.72 -1.00 -17.76
C THR A 29 -30.33 0.12 -16.92
N ALA A 30 -30.23 0.04 -15.62
CA ALA A 30 -30.41 1.16 -14.71
C ALA A 30 -29.04 1.73 -14.33
N SER A 31 -28.89 3.04 -14.35
CA SER A 31 -27.61 3.64 -14.00
C SER A 31 -27.79 4.92 -13.21
N ARG A 32 -26.85 5.17 -12.28
CA ARG A 32 -26.71 6.42 -11.54
C ARG A 32 -25.23 6.75 -11.40
N SER A 33 -24.92 8.03 -11.28
CA SER A 33 -23.55 8.48 -11.03
C SER A 33 -23.51 9.59 -9.99
N GLN A 34 -22.39 9.67 -9.28
CA GLN A 34 -22.04 10.72 -8.35
C GLN A 34 -20.59 11.13 -8.54
N THR A 35 -20.28 12.40 -8.38
CA THR A 35 -18.90 12.92 -8.46
C THR A 35 -18.43 13.27 -7.05
N LEU A 36 -17.19 12.92 -6.76
CA LEU A 36 -16.49 13.15 -5.48
C LEU A 36 -15.26 14.00 -5.76
N GLU A 37 -14.95 14.90 -4.84
CA GLU A 37 -13.70 15.64 -4.79
C GLU A 37 -12.78 14.94 -3.79
N ILE A 38 -11.63 14.46 -4.23
CA ILE A 38 -10.69 13.69 -3.43
C ILE A 38 -9.37 14.46 -3.36
N ALA A 39 -8.94 14.79 -2.14
CA ALA A 39 -7.68 15.51 -1.89
C ALA A 39 -6.45 14.58 -1.98
N ARG A 40 -6.38 13.77 -3.03
CA ARG A 40 -5.30 12.81 -3.29
C ARG A 40 -4.93 12.81 -4.77
N PRO A 41 -3.65 12.54 -5.11
CA PRO A 41 -3.18 12.53 -6.50
C PRO A 41 -3.95 11.53 -7.36
N ALA A 42 -4.32 11.94 -8.56
CA ALA A 42 -5.13 11.13 -9.48
C ALA A 42 -4.47 9.78 -9.83
N GLU A 43 -3.14 9.71 -9.91
CA GLU A 43 -2.39 8.48 -10.14
C GLU A 43 -2.64 7.45 -9.03
N THR A 44 -2.48 7.85 -7.77
CA THR A 44 -2.66 6.99 -6.60
C THR A 44 -4.12 6.53 -6.46
N VAL A 45 -5.06 7.44 -6.71
CA VAL A 45 -6.50 7.15 -6.71
C VAL A 45 -6.87 6.15 -7.82
N LEU A 46 -6.40 6.36 -9.05
CA LEU A 46 -6.66 5.46 -10.18
C LEU A 46 -6.11 4.06 -9.90
N ALA A 47 -4.88 3.97 -9.40
CA ALA A 47 -4.23 2.71 -9.07
C ALA A 47 -4.96 1.95 -7.95
N ARG A 48 -5.41 2.63 -6.89
CA ARG A 48 -6.20 2.06 -5.79
C ARG A 48 -7.49 1.44 -6.29
N LEU A 49 -8.25 2.16 -7.13
CA LEU A 49 -9.49 1.67 -7.71
C LEU A 49 -9.26 0.49 -8.65
N ALA A 50 -8.19 0.53 -9.45
CA ALA A 50 -7.82 -0.52 -10.40
C ALA A 50 -7.40 -1.83 -9.72
N SER A 51 -6.83 -1.75 -8.52
CA SER A 51 -6.35 -2.89 -7.76
C SER A 51 -7.36 -3.46 -6.77
N THR A 52 -8.58 -2.90 -6.71
CA THR A 52 -9.62 -3.36 -5.79
C THR A 52 -9.82 -4.88 -5.92
N PRO A 53 -9.69 -5.65 -4.83
CA PRO A 53 -9.77 -7.11 -4.89
C PRO A 53 -11.16 -7.62 -5.28
N VAL A 54 -11.20 -8.74 -5.97
CA VAL A 54 -12.46 -9.46 -6.24
C VAL A 54 -13.10 -9.88 -4.91
N GLY A 55 -14.41 -9.71 -4.80
CA GLY A 55 -15.17 -9.94 -3.58
C GLY A 55 -15.29 -8.73 -2.65
N SER A 56 -14.58 -7.61 -2.96
CA SER A 56 -14.73 -6.36 -2.19
C SER A 56 -16.15 -5.81 -2.32
N THR A 57 -16.65 -5.24 -1.22
CA THR A 57 -17.97 -4.57 -1.18
C THR A 57 -17.83 -3.15 -1.71
N VAL A 58 -18.62 -2.81 -2.74
CA VAL A 58 -18.71 -1.46 -3.33
C VAL A 58 -19.79 -0.64 -2.62
N ALA A 59 -20.93 -1.27 -2.32
CA ALA A 59 -22.04 -0.72 -1.57
C ALA A 59 -22.74 -1.88 -0.84
N GLU A 60 -23.70 -1.59 0.03
CA GLU A 60 -24.49 -2.63 0.69
C GLU A 60 -25.14 -3.54 -0.37
N GLY A 61 -24.79 -4.83 -0.33
CA GLY A 61 -25.31 -5.83 -1.28
C GLY A 61 -24.71 -5.75 -2.69
N VAL A 62 -23.63 -4.99 -2.92
CA VAL A 62 -22.94 -4.92 -4.21
C VAL A 62 -21.48 -5.29 -4.03
N THR A 63 -21.02 -6.33 -4.73
CA THR A 63 -19.65 -6.85 -4.63
C THR A 63 -18.96 -6.92 -5.99
N ILE A 64 -17.64 -6.69 -6.00
CA ILE A 64 -16.80 -6.85 -7.20
C ILE A 64 -16.81 -8.35 -7.59
N ALA A 65 -17.25 -8.64 -8.80
CA ALA A 65 -17.36 -10.03 -9.31
C ALA A 65 -16.07 -10.49 -10.01
N GLU A 66 -15.37 -9.59 -10.70
CA GLU A 66 -14.16 -9.87 -11.47
C GLU A 66 -13.18 -8.71 -11.33
N ALA A 67 -11.90 -8.96 -11.66
CA ALA A 67 -10.87 -7.94 -11.64
C ALA A 67 -11.23 -6.76 -12.56
N ALA A 68 -10.90 -5.56 -12.11
CA ALA A 68 -11.14 -4.34 -12.86
C ALA A 68 -10.29 -4.27 -14.15
N SER A 69 -10.85 -3.64 -15.17
CA SER A 69 -10.13 -3.21 -16.37
C SER A 69 -9.87 -1.71 -16.32
N VAL A 70 -8.74 -1.27 -16.89
CA VAL A 70 -8.33 0.14 -16.93
C VAL A 70 -8.18 0.59 -18.36
N GLU A 71 -8.85 1.68 -18.72
CA GLU A 71 -8.73 2.34 -20.02
C GLU A 71 -8.52 3.85 -19.80
N GLY A 72 -7.26 4.29 -19.91
CA GLY A 72 -6.88 5.68 -19.65
C GLY A 72 -7.19 6.12 -18.22
N ASP A 73 -8.10 7.07 -18.06
CA ASP A 73 -8.57 7.63 -16.78
C ASP A 73 -9.75 6.86 -16.16
N THR A 74 -10.13 5.73 -16.74
CA THR A 74 -11.36 5.00 -16.40
C THR A 74 -11.06 3.59 -15.93
N VAL A 75 -11.59 3.23 -14.76
CA VAL A 75 -11.57 1.89 -14.19
C VAL A 75 -12.98 1.31 -14.23
N THR A 76 -13.15 0.09 -14.76
CA THR A 76 -14.44 -0.59 -14.82
C THR A 76 -14.32 -1.99 -14.23
N ALA A 77 -15.22 -2.33 -13.31
CA ALA A 77 -15.29 -3.66 -12.71
C ALA A 77 -16.71 -4.23 -12.81
N PRO A 78 -16.87 -5.50 -13.20
CA PRO A 78 -18.13 -6.22 -13.07
C PRO A 78 -18.53 -6.36 -11.60
N VAL A 79 -19.83 -6.23 -11.32
CA VAL A 79 -20.37 -6.39 -9.95
C VAL A 79 -21.57 -7.36 -9.95
N THR A 80 -21.80 -7.96 -8.78
CA THR A 80 -23.03 -8.73 -8.46
C THR A 80 -23.79 -8.01 -7.37
N PHE A 81 -25.12 -8.02 -7.49
CA PHE A 81 -26.07 -7.48 -6.52
C PHE A 81 -26.58 -8.60 -5.60
N ALA A 82 -27.09 -8.24 -4.43
CA ALA A 82 -27.56 -9.19 -3.41
C ALA A 82 -28.70 -10.10 -3.90
N ASP A 83 -29.50 -9.65 -4.87
CA ASP A 83 -30.58 -10.41 -5.49
C ASP A 83 -30.11 -11.37 -6.60
N GLY A 84 -28.80 -11.42 -6.85
CA GLY A 84 -28.18 -12.19 -7.94
C GLY A 84 -28.13 -11.45 -9.28
N GLY A 85 -28.56 -10.19 -9.34
CA GLY A 85 -28.39 -9.32 -10.49
C GLY A 85 -26.90 -9.08 -10.82
N THR A 86 -26.63 -8.74 -12.07
CA THR A 86 -25.29 -8.38 -12.54
C THR A 86 -25.25 -6.94 -13.02
N GLY A 87 -24.06 -6.37 -13.06
CA GLY A 87 -23.84 -5.01 -13.53
C GLY A 87 -22.38 -4.64 -13.58
N ARG A 88 -22.11 -3.34 -13.53
CA ARG A 88 -20.76 -2.81 -13.46
C ARG A 88 -20.68 -1.56 -12.62
N VAL A 89 -19.56 -1.37 -11.98
CA VAL A 89 -19.13 -0.08 -11.43
C VAL A 89 -18.07 0.51 -12.33
N THR A 90 -18.17 1.80 -12.61
CA THR A 90 -17.18 2.54 -13.41
C THR A 90 -16.73 3.75 -12.62
N TYR A 91 -15.42 3.92 -12.50
CA TYR A 91 -14.79 5.08 -11.89
C TYR A 91 -14.04 5.83 -12.98
N ARG A 92 -14.32 7.11 -13.12
CA ARG A 92 -13.53 8.01 -13.95
C ARG A 92 -12.79 8.99 -13.08
N VAL A 93 -11.46 8.97 -13.16
CA VAL A 93 -10.57 9.79 -12.34
C VAL A 93 -9.95 10.89 -13.19
N THR A 94 -10.14 12.14 -12.82
CA THR A 94 -9.53 13.29 -13.48
C THR A 94 -8.74 14.11 -12.48
N ALA A 95 -7.53 14.52 -12.84
CA ALA A 95 -6.70 15.36 -11.98
C ALA A 95 -7.36 16.75 -11.80
N ASP A 96 -7.28 17.29 -10.60
CA ASP A 96 -7.75 18.62 -10.23
C ASP A 96 -6.74 19.28 -9.26
N GLY A 97 -5.80 20.04 -9.81
CA GLY A 97 -4.68 20.57 -9.04
C GLY A 97 -3.82 19.44 -8.44
N GLU A 98 -3.66 19.44 -7.11
CA GLU A 98 -2.97 18.38 -6.36
C GLU A 98 -3.90 17.21 -5.99
N GLY A 99 -5.20 17.37 -6.21
CA GLY A 99 -6.23 16.36 -5.95
C GLY A 99 -6.79 15.72 -7.21
N SER A 100 -7.96 15.10 -7.06
CA SER A 100 -8.68 14.46 -8.17
C SER A 100 -10.19 14.54 -8.01
N ASN A 101 -10.90 14.54 -9.15
CA ASN A 101 -12.33 14.34 -9.23
C ASN A 101 -12.60 12.89 -9.65
N VAL A 102 -13.43 12.18 -8.87
CA VAL A 102 -13.81 10.79 -9.13
C VAL A 102 -15.30 10.72 -9.42
N GLN A 103 -15.66 10.40 -10.65
CA GLN A 103 -17.04 10.08 -10.99
C GLN A 103 -17.26 8.59 -10.76
N VAL A 104 -18.09 8.25 -9.79
CA VAL A 104 -18.56 6.88 -9.53
C VAL A 104 -19.86 6.67 -10.29
N LYS A 105 -19.94 5.65 -11.14
CA LYS A 105 -21.15 5.25 -11.87
C LYS A 105 -21.45 3.79 -11.58
N LEU A 106 -22.65 3.51 -11.10
CA LEU A 106 -23.16 2.16 -10.91
C LEU A 106 -24.22 1.85 -11.96
N GLU A 107 -24.09 0.72 -12.64
CA GLU A 107 -25.02 0.21 -13.65
C GLU A 107 -25.47 -1.19 -13.27
N GLU A 108 -26.76 -1.45 -13.33
CA GLU A 108 -27.39 -2.74 -13.13
C GLU A 108 -28.00 -3.22 -14.44
N ASP A 109 -27.81 -4.49 -14.78
CA ASP A 109 -28.44 -5.16 -15.90
C ASP A 109 -29.84 -5.60 -15.55
N LEU A 110 -30.86 -4.99 -16.14
CA LEU A 110 -32.27 -5.26 -15.84
C LEU A 110 -32.78 -6.54 -16.50
N GLY A 111 -31.96 -7.18 -17.32
CA GLY A 111 -32.31 -8.40 -18.02
C GLY A 111 -33.54 -8.26 -18.92
N ALA A 112 -34.26 -9.36 -19.12
CA ALA A 112 -35.47 -9.44 -19.94
C ALA A 112 -36.75 -9.15 -19.16
N ASN A 113 -36.72 -9.03 -17.82
CA ASN A 113 -37.92 -8.86 -17.00
C ASN A 113 -38.51 -7.44 -17.17
N PRO A 114 -39.76 -7.32 -17.73
CA PRO A 114 -40.36 -5.98 -17.95
C PRO A 114 -40.68 -5.26 -16.62
N LEU A 115 -40.86 -5.98 -15.51
CA LEU A 115 -41.10 -5.35 -14.20
C LEU A 115 -39.85 -4.62 -13.67
N ASN A 116 -38.65 -5.21 -13.83
CA ASN A 116 -37.38 -4.56 -13.46
C ASN A 116 -37.18 -3.30 -14.30
N ARG A 117 -37.48 -3.35 -15.60
CA ARG A 117 -37.41 -2.20 -16.51
C ARG A 117 -38.41 -1.09 -16.14
N PHE A 118 -39.59 -1.47 -15.69
CA PHE A 118 -40.59 -0.51 -15.19
C PHE A 118 -40.11 0.14 -13.88
N ALA A 119 -39.59 -0.64 -12.94
CA ALA A 119 -39.03 -0.13 -11.68
C ALA A 119 -37.89 0.88 -11.93
N ALA A 120 -37.01 0.59 -12.89
CA ALA A 120 -35.92 1.49 -13.27
C ALA A 120 -36.38 2.85 -13.81
N ILE A 121 -37.53 2.88 -14.55
CA ILE A 121 -38.12 4.14 -15.04
C ILE A 121 -38.72 4.96 -13.89
N THR A 122 -39.27 4.30 -12.88
CA THR A 122 -39.92 4.94 -11.72
C THR A 122 -38.98 5.31 -10.58
N GLY A 123 -37.67 5.09 -10.74
CA GLY A 123 -36.65 5.50 -9.76
C GLY A 123 -36.09 4.36 -8.91
N GLY A 124 -36.18 3.12 -9.40
CA GLY A 124 -35.79 1.89 -8.69
C GLY A 124 -34.44 1.89 -7.94
N ASP A 125 -34.09 0.76 -7.41
CA ASP A 125 -33.18 0.48 -6.29
C ASP A 125 -31.70 0.98 -6.39
N VAL A 126 -31.26 1.44 -7.56
CA VAL A 126 -29.85 1.89 -7.78
C VAL A 126 -29.55 3.26 -7.15
N ALA A 127 -30.57 4.11 -6.90
CA ALA A 127 -30.34 5.45 -6.35
C ALA A 127 -29.77 5.45 -4.92
N PRO A 128 -30.28 4.65 -3.96
CA PRO A 128 -29.65 4.56 -2.64
C PRO A 128 -28.29 3.87 -2.69
N LEU A 129 -28.08 2.90 -3.60
CA LEU A 129 -26.84 2.16 -3.74
C LEU A 129 -25.69 3.05 -4.22
N ILE A 130 -25.92 4.01 -5.11
CA ILE A 130 -24.86 4.91 -5.58
C ILE A 130 -24.36 5.82 -4.46
N ALA A 131 -25.25 6.29 -3.57
CA ALA A 131 -24.83 7.11 -2.45
C ALA A 131 -23.95 6.32 -1.46
N GLY A 132 -24.31 5.06 -1.20
CA GLY A 132 -23.49 4.14 -0.40
C GLY A 132 -22.13 3.87 -1.04
N ALA A 133 -22.11 3.57 -2.34
CA ALA A 133 -20.87 3.35 -3.10
C ALA A 133 -19.97 4.60 -3.07
N ALA A 134 -20.53 5.77 -3.32
CA ALA A 134 -19.80 7.03 -3.29
C ALA A 134 -19.17 7.29 -1.91
N SER A 135 -19.94 7.11 -0.84
CA SER A 135 -19.44 7.29 0.54
C SER A 135 -18.34 6.30 0.92
N ALA A 136 -18.47 5.04 0.51
CA ALA A 136 -17.43 4.02 0.74
C ALA A 136 -16.14 4.37 -0.01
N VAL A 137 -16.25 4.73 -1.28
CA VAL A 137 -15.13 5.15 -2.12
C VAL A 137 -14.47 6.42 -1.55
N GLU A 138 -15.23 7.42 -1.16
CA GLU A 138 -14.71 8.66 -0.56
C GLU A 138 -13.91 8.37 0.71
N THR A 139 -14.41 7.50 1.56
CA THR A 139 -13.75 7.09 2.81
C THR A 139 -12.43 6.36 2.52
N ASP A 140 -12.44 5.38 1.60
CA ASP A 140 -11.26 4.60 1.21
C ASP A 140 -10.19 5.50 0.58
N LEU A 141 -10.58 6.35 -0.37
CA LEU A 141 -9.65 7.21 -1.09
C LEU A 141 -9.06 8.33 -0.23
N ASN A 142 -9.82 8.90 0.70
CA ASN A 142 -9.30 9.92 1.62
C ASN A 142 -8.32 9.36 2.66
N ALA A 143 -8.32 8.04 2.90
CA ALA A 143 -7.35 7.38 3.75
C ALA A 143 -5.98 7.18 3.08
N LEU A 144 -5.88 7.32 1.76
CA LEU A 144 -4.62 7.16 1.01
C LEU A 144 -3.58 8.22 1.42
N PRO A 145 -2.28 7.91 1.33
CA PRO A 145 -1.21 8.91 1.42
C PRO A 145 -1.39 10.02 0.37
N ASN A 146 -1.04 11.25 0.73
CA ASN A 146 -1.06 12.38 -0.20
C ASN A 146 0.25 12.45 -0.99
N ALA A 147 0.58 11.39 -1.70
CA ALA A 147 1.79 11.25 -2.49
C ALA A 147 1.51 10.49 -3.80
N THR A 148 2.38 10.69 -4.77
CA THR A 148 2.43 9.92 -6.02
C THR A 148 3.67 9.02 -5.97
N PHE A 149 3.60 7.87 -6.65
CA PHE A 149 4.72 6.94 -6.78
C PHE A 149 5.42 7.04 -8.14
N SER A 150 5.05 8.01 -8.95
CA SER A 150 5.67 8.24 -10.26
C SER A 150 7.18 8.45 -10.13
N GLY A 151 7.95 7.66 -10.87
CA GLY A 151 9.42 7.71 -10.84
C GLY A 151 10.08 6.89 -9.73
N LEU A 152 9.34 6.32 -8.78
CA LEU A 152 9.88 5.40 -7.80
C LEU A 152 10.41 4.13 -8.51
N GLN A 153 11.66 3.77 -8.24
CA GLN A 153 12.27 2.54 -8.75
C GLN A 153 12.47 1.56 -7.60
N TYR A 154 11.88 0.41 -7.71
CA TYR A 154 12.02 -0.67 -6.74
C TYR A 154 12.22 -2.02 -7.42
N SER A 155 12.86 -2.95 -6.73
CA SER A 155 12.98 -4.34 -7.13
C SER A 155 12.34 -5.26 -6.10
N VAL A 156 11.92 -6.44 -6.53
CA VAL A 156 11.41 -7.48 -5.64
C VAL A 156 12.53 -8.45 -5.35
N VAL A 157 12.79 -8.70 -4.07
CA VAL A 157 13.86 -9.60 -3.61
C VAL A 157 13.37 -10.49 -2.47
N ASP A 158 13.94 -11.68 -2.36
CA ASP A 158 13.78 -12.54 -1.20
C ASP A 158 14.95 -12.34 -0.25
N ILE A 159 14.67 -11.97 0.99
CA ILE A 159 15.67 -11.69 2.02
C ILE A 159 15.59 -12.73 3.13
N ALA A 160 16.76 -13.16 3.61
CA ALA A 160 16.85 -14.06 4.74
C ALA A 160 16.93 -13.27 6.07
N ALA A 161 16.17 -13.67 7.06
CA ALA A 161 16.36 -13.18 8.42
C ALA A 161 17.78 -13.53 8.91
N ARG A 162 18.42 -12.58 9.60
CA ARG A 162 19.79 -12.72 10.12
C ARG A 162 19.84 -12.42 11.59
N PRO A 163 20.69 -13.11 12.38
CA PRO A 163 20.95 -12.74 13.76
C PRO A 163 21.34 -11.27 13.85
N PHE A 164 20.67 -10.51 14.74
CA PHE A 164 20.75 -9.07 14.83
C PHE A 164 20.93 -8.63 16.29
N PHE A 165 22.01 -7.88 16.55
CA PHE A 165 22.21 -7.20 17.82
C PHE A 165 21.82 -5.74 17.64
N TYR A 166 20.98 -5.22 18.53
CA TYR A 166 20.46 -3.87 18.40
C TYR A 166 20.32 -3.15 19.74
N ILE A 167 20.24 -1.83 19.64
CA ILE A 167 19.77 -0.95 20.71
C ILE A 167 18.49 -0.30 20.21
N GLN A 168 17.46 -0.33 21.03
CA GLN A 168 16.24 0.41 20.72
C GLN A 168 16.45 1.87 21.14
N ASN A 169 16.17 2.78 20.23
CA ASN A 169 16.23 4.22 20.43
C ASN A 169 14.87 4.83 20.09
N CYS A 170 14.56 5.94 20.75
CA CYS A 170 13.39 6.75 20.42
C CYS A 170 13.83 8.19 20.20
N SER A 171 13.30 8.83 19.17
CA SER A 171 13.54 10.24 18.86
C SER A 171 12.26 10.94 18.44
N ASP A 172 12.33 12.24 18.26
CA ASP A 172 11.36 12.94 17.42
C ASP A 172 11.57 12.58 15.93
N THR A 173 10.68 13.04 15.07
CA THR A 173 10.69 12.75 13.65
C THR A 173 11.64 13.62 12.84
N SER A 174 12.49 14.43 13.49
CA SER A 174 13.40 15.32 12.79
C SER A 174 14.60 14.55 12.22
N ALA A 175 14.99 14.89 11.00
CA ALA A 175 16.16 14.31 10.34
C ALA A 175 17.44 14.50 11.17
N GLU A 176 17.56 15.60 11.92
CA GLU A 176 18.70 15.87 12.79
C GLU A 176 18.76 14.88 13.96
N SER A 177 17.65 14.65 14.64
CA SER A 177 17.57 13.69 15.75
C SER A 177 17.87 12.27 15.30
N ILE A 178 17.28 11.85 14.18
CA ILE A 178 17.51 10.51 13.60
C ILE A 178 18.99 10.36 13.22
N THR A 179 19.56 11.29 12.48
CA THR A 179 20.97 11.27 12.07
C THR A 179 21.90 11.22 13.29
N SER A 180 21.62 11.99 14.35
CA SER A 180 22.41 11.99 15.58
C SER A 180 22.42 10.63 16.26
N ILE A 181 21.28 9.98 16.36
CA ILE A 181 21.16 8.64 16.99
C ILE A 181 21.87 7.58 16.15
N ILE A 182 21.69 7.60 14.84
CA ILE A 182 22.37 6.65 13.92
C ILE A 182 23.89 6.85 14.02
N GLY A 183 24.37 8.09 14.03
CA GLY A 183 25.81 8.41 14.19
C GLY A 183 26.37 7.89 15.51
N GLN A 184 25.67 8.10 16.62
CA GLN A 184 26.08 7.56 17.94
C GLN A 184 26.10 6.02 17.95
N ALA A 185 25.15 5.37 17.29
CA ALA A 185 25.08 3.93 17.21
C ALA A 185 26.32 3.31 16.52
N VAL A 186 26.83 3.93 15.47
CA VAL A 186 28.04 3.50 14.75
C VAL A 186 29.23 3.42 15.71
N GLU A 187 29.40 4.38 16.60
CA GLU A 187 30.53 4.45 17.53
C GLU A 187 30.39 3.47 18.70
N VAL A 188 29.19 3.36 19.24
CA VAL A 188 28.94 2.69 20.53
C VAL A 188 28.65 1.18 20.38
N ILE A 189 27.84 0.80 19.40
CA ILE A 189 27.34 -0.58 19.29
C ILE A 189 28.47 -1.61 19.05
N PRO A 190 29.45 -1.39 18.16
CA PRO A 190 30.53 -2.36 17.95
C PRO A 190 31.34 -2.64 19.21
N ALA A 191 31.53 -1.63 20.08
CA ALA A 191 32.23 -1.82 21.34
C ALA A 191 31.43 -2.67 22.32
N ILE A 192 30.10 -2.48 22.39
CA ILE A 192 29.20 -3.29 23.23
C ILE A 192 29.17 -4.73 22.70
N MET A 193 29.05 -4.93 21.40
CA MET A 193 29.05 -6.26 20.79
C MET A 193 30.32 -7.04 21.13
N ARG A 194 31.51 -6.43 20.96
CA ARG A 194 32.78 -7.08 21.33
C ARG A 194 32.86 -7.50 22.79
N ARG A 195 32.37 -6.67 23.72
CA ARG A 195 32.30 -7.02 25.16
C ARG A 195 31.42 -8.25 25.44
N ASN A 196 30.43 -8.49 24.59
CA ASN A 196 29.52 -9.64 24.66
C ASN A 196 29.96 -10.83 23.78
N GLY A 197 31.18 -10.79 23.22
CA GLY A 197 31.69 -11.85 22.36
C GLY A 197 31.03 -11.93 20.97
N LEU A 198 30.39 -10.85 20.54
CA LEU A 198 29.77 -10.74 19.22
C LEU A 198 30.68 -9.96 18.27
N THR A 199 30.66 -10.36 17.00
CA THR A 199 31.38 -9.67 15.92
C THR A 199 30.37 -9.18 14.89
N PRO A 200 30.37 -7.88 14.54
CA PRO A 200 29.57 -7.38 13.43
C PRO A 200 29.84 -8.19 12.14
N ASN A 201 28.79 -8.60 11.44
CA ASN A 201 28.83 -9.41 10.21
C ASN A 201 27.94 -8.82 9.13
N GLY A 202 28.14 -7.55 8.85
CA GLY A 202 27.41 -6.78 7.86
C GLY A 202 27.36 -5.30 8.22
N PRO A 203 26.73 -4.49 7.37
CA PRO A 203 26.57 -3.06 7.58
C PRO A 203 25.62 -2.75 8.76
N LEU A 204 25.64 -1.49 9.18
CA LEU A 204 24.66 -0.95 10.11
C LEU A 204 23.25 -1.06 9.52
N MET A 205 22.29 -1.34 10.37
CA MET A 205 20.87 -1.41 10.00
C MET A 205 20.03 -0.63 11.01
N ALA A 206 18.98 0.00 10.51
CA ALA A 206 17.90 0.52 11.33
C ALA A 206 16.61 -0.22 10.92
N VAL A 207 15.99 -0.89 11.88
CA VAL A 207 14.73 -1.62 11.64
C VAL A 207 13.58 -0.73 12.08
N GLU A 208 12.55 -0.69 11.30
CA GLU A 208 11.43 0.25 11.24
C GLU A 208 11.08 0.95 12.55
N PRO A 209 10.89 2.27 12.52
CA PRO A 209 10.47 2.99 13.69
C PRO A 209 9.06 2.59 14.11
N ARG A 210 8.92 2.26 15.38
CA ARG A 210 7.62 2.10 16.03
C ARG A 210 7.22 3.44 16.64
N VAL A 211 6.03 3.92 16.31
CA VAL A 211 5.49 5.12 16.96
C VAL A 211 4.97 4.73 18.35
N VAL A 212 5.59 5.31 19.37
CA VAL A 212 5.13 5.18 20.76
C VAL A 212 4.81 6.59 21.25
N SER A 213 3.52 6.89 21.39
CA SER A 213 3.06 8.25 21.67
C SER A 213 3.37 9.20 20.51
N ASP A 214 4.23 10.19 20.72
CA ASP A 214 4.73 11.17 19.76
C ASP A 214 6.19 10.93 19.35
N GLN A 215 6.75 9.78 19.71
CA GLN A 215 8.14 9.42 19.43
C GLN A 215 8.23 8.24 18.47
N TYR A 216 9.20 8.33 17.57
CA TYR A 216 9.65 7.22 16.74
C TYR A 216 10.64 6.36 17.51
N CYS A 217 10.29 5.09 17.74
CA CYS A 217 11.19 4.11 18.37
C CYS A 217 11.63 3.09 17.32
N TYR A 218 12.93 2.95 17.11
CA TYR A 218 13.51 2.04 16.12
C TYR A 218 14.70 1.30 16.71
N GLN A 219 15.03 0.17 16.10
CA GLN A 219 16.12 -0.71 16.47
C GLN A 219 17.31 -0.42 15.57
N VAL A 220 18.41 0.07 16.14
CA VAL A 220 19.65 0.33 15.41
C VAL A 220 20.69 -0.70 15.81
N GLY A 221 21.38 -1.32 14.86
CA GLY A 221 22.34 -2.36 15.17
C GLY A 221 23.05 -2.98 13.98
N TYR A 222 23.63 -4.14 14.25
CA TYR A 222 24.38 -4.89 13.25
C TYR A 222 23.96 -6.35 13.22
N PRO A 223 23.90 -6.97 12.04
CA PRO A 223 23.96 -8.42 11.97
C PRO A 223 25.24 -8.93 12.62
N TYR A 224 25.19 -10.05 13.29
CA TYR A 224 26.37 -10.55 14.00
C TYR A 224 26.71 -12.01 13.67
N ALA A 225 27.99 -12.33 13.86
CA ALA A 225 28.51 -13.67 13.99
C ALA A 225 28.94 -13.93 15.43
N GLY A 226 28.91 -15.20 15.83
CA GLY A 226 29.26 -15.64 17.16
C GLY A 226 28.10 -16.38 17.84
N ARG A 227 28.35 -16.78 19.10
CA ARG A 227 27.32 -17.48 19.87
C ARG A 227 26.36 -16.44 20.46
N GLU A 228 25.07 -16.67 20.30
CA GLU A 228 24.03 -15.85 20.89
C GLU A 228 24.21 -15.76 22.42
N PRO A 229 24.34 -14.55 22.98
CA PRO A 229 24.44 -14.35 24.41
C PRO A 229 23.09 -14.64 25.07
N ARG A 230 23.15 -15.04 26.34
CA ARG A 230 21.90 -15.14 27.11
C ARG A 230 21.34 -13.73 27.34
N ALA A 231 20.03 -13.54 27.14
CA ALA A 231 19.39 -12.23 27.30
C ALA A 231 19.70 -11.61 28.70
N SER A 232 19.79 -12.42 29.78
CA SER A 232 20.16 -11.96 31.11
C SER A 232 21.62 -11.51 31.25
N ALA A 233 22.47 -11.78 30.27
CA ALA A 233 23.87 -11.35 30.29
C ALA A 233 24.07 -9.99 29.61
N LEU A 234 23.08 -9.51 28.85
CA LEU A 234 23.14 -8.23 28.15
C LEU A 234 22.72 -7.12 29.13
N LEU A 235 23.64 -6.23 29.46
CA LEU A 235 23.35 -5.02 30.25
C LEU A 235 22.77 -3.89 29.38
N VAL A 236 23.15 -3.87 28.12
CA VAL A 236 22.70 -2.88 27.12
C VAL A 236 22.51 -3.58 25.79
N GLY A 237 21.42 -3.25 25.11
CA GLY A 237 21.04 -3.84 23.84
C GLY A 237 20.28 -5.16 23.98
N ALA A 238 19.88 -5.69 22.87
CA ALA A 238 19.14 -6.94 22.74
C ALA A 238 19.62 -7.73 21.51
N VAL A 239 19.25 -9.00 21.44
CA VAL A 239 19.43 -9.85 20.27
C VAL A 239 18.09 -10.28 19.71
N GLY A 240 18.02 -10.40 18.40
CA GLY A 240 16.83 -10.81 17.67
C GLY A 240 17.19 -11.25 16.27
N GLN A 241 16.24 -11.13 15.37
CA GLN A 241 16.41 -11.40 13.94
C GLN A 241 16.01 -10.17 13.16
N THR A 242 16.69 -9.89 12.05
CA THR A 242 16.19 -8.92 11.07
C THR A 242 14.90 -9.46 10.43
N PRO A 243 14.02 -8.59 9.90
CA PRO A 243 12.92 -9.03 9.07
C PRO A 243 13.41 -9.89 7.91
N GLY A 244 12.65 -10.91 7.53
CA GLY A 244 12.93 -11.78 6.41
C GLY A 244 11.67 -12.10 5.62
N GLY A 245 11.81 -12.49 4.36
CA GLY A 245 10.70 -12.79 3.45
C GLY A 245 10.83 -12.04 2.12
N GLN A 246 9.74 -11.96 1.39
CA GLN A 246 9.67 -11.17 0.16
C GLN A 246 9.64 -9.68 0.51
N ALA A 247 10.51 -8.90 -0.13
CA ALA A 247 10.63 -7.48 0.14
C ALA A 247 10.72 -6.65 -1.14
N LEU A 248 10.21 -5.42 -1.06
CA LEU A 248 10.48 -4.37 -2.05
C LEU A 248 11.76 -3.65 -1.61
N ARG A 249 12.76 -3.63 -2.50
CA ARG A 249 14.07 -3.01 -2.25
C ARG A 249 14.17 -1.74 -3.08
N VAL A 250 14.50 -0.65 -2.43
CA VAL A 250 14.88 0.63 -3.05
C VAL A 250 16.35 0.90 -2.73
N VAL A 251 17.14 1.24 -3.74
CA VAL A 251 18.51 1.77 -3.55
C VAL A 251 18.43 3.28 -3.60
N TYR A 252 18.81 3.92 -2.50
CA TYR A 252 18.70 5.35 -2.34
C TYR A 252 20.09 5.98 -2.17
N THR A 253 20.30 7.08 -2.91
CA THR A 253 21.47 7.95 -2.75
C THR A 253 20.97 9.38 -2.57
N GLY A 254 21.13 9.91 -1.37
CA GLY A 254 20.63 11.26 -1.03
C GLY A 254 20.76 11.57 0.45
N THR A 255 20.10 12.63 0.89
CA THR A 255 20.15 13.09 2.28
C THR A 255 19.02 12.50 3.11
N GLU A 256 19.14 12.55 4.44
CA GLU A 256 18.07 12.16 5.38
C GLU A 256 16.80 13.00 5.19
N THR A 257 16.96 14.26 4.82
CA THR A 257 15.81 15.17 4.60
C THR A 257 15.01 14.79 3.37
N ASP A 258 15.67 14.28 2.33
CA ASP A 258 15.03 14.02 1.04
C ASP A 258 14.44 12.63 0.92
N VAL A 259 14.87 11.68 1.76
CA VAL A 259 14.48 10.28 1.66
C VAL A 259 12.97 10.10 1.85
N VAL A 260 12.34 10.87 2.70
CA VAL A 260 10.90 10.82 2.95
C VAL A 260 10.14 11.07 1.65
N ALA A 261 10.40 12.20 1.02
CA ALA A 261 9.70 12.59 -0.21
C ALA A 261 10.09 11.76 -1.44
N GLN A 262 11.30 11.16 -1.47
CA GLN A 262 11.78 10.41 -2.63
C GLN A 262 11.55 8.90 -2.53
N VAL A 263 11.38 8.36 -1.32
CA VAL A 263 11.24 6.91 -1.12
C VAL A 263 10.03 6.56 -0.25
N TYR A 264 9.95 7.11 0.96
CA TYR A 264 8.92 6.68 1.92
C TYR A 264 7.51 7.06 1.44
N ASP A 265 7.26 8.34 1.19
CA ASP A 265 5.93 8.79 0.73
C ASP A 265 5.49 8.10 -0.57
N PRO A 266 6.35 7.98 -1.63
CA PRO A 266 6.01 7.24 -2.84
C PRO A 266 5.79 5.75 -2.62
N MET A 267 6.57 5.09 -1.77
CA MET A 267 6.41 3.67 -1.49
C MET A 267 5.13 3.41 -0.72
N ASP A 268 4.80 4.22 0.29
CA ASP A 268 3.57 4.13 1.04
C ASP A 268 2.34 4.35 0.13
N ALA A 269 2.43 5.30 -0.80
CA ALA A 269 1.39 5.52 -1.80
C ALA A 269 1.22 4.31 -2.75
N LEU A 270 2.32 3.69 -3.20
CA LEU A 270 2.29 2.49 -4.05
C LEU A 270 1.70 1.29 -3.30
N LEU A 271 2.13 1.05 -2.06
CA LEU A 271 1.62 -0.05 -1.23
C LEU A 271 0.13 0.15 -0.92
N ALA A 272 -0.26 1.35 -0.53
CA ALA A 272 -1.65 1.69 -0.30
C ALA A 272 -2.50 1.52 -1.57
N ALA A 273 -2.01 1.99 -2.72
CA ALA A 273 -2.68 1.80 -4.00
C ALA A 273 -2.86 0.32 -4.38
N ALA A 274 -1.92 -0.53 -3.97
CA ALA A 274 -1.96 -1.98 -4.21
C ALA A 274 -2.78 -2.79 -3.18
N HIS A 275 -3.42 -2.14 -2.19
CA HIS A 275 -4.04 -2.80 -1.02
C HIS A 275 -3.05 -3.67 -0.21
N LEU A 276 -1.79 -3.26 -0.18
CA LEU A 276 -0.71 -3.87 0.59
C LEU A 276 -0.27 -2.97 1.76
N ASP A 277 -0.92 -1.83 1.94
CA ASP A 277 -0.79 -1.00 3.12
C ASP A 277 -1.02 -1.90 4.33
N ASN A 278 -0.02 -1.96 5.19
CA ASN A 278 -0.14 -2.70 6.41
C ASN A 278 -1.20 -2.00 7.27
N PRO A 279 -2.42 -2.56 7.40
CA PRO A 279 -3.31 -2.07 8.42
C PRO A 279 -2.55 -2.23 9.73
N ALA A 280 -2.56 -1.25 10.58
CA ALA A 280 -1.93 -1.17 11.89
C ALA A 280 -2.26 -2.35 12.85
N THR A 281 -2.35 -3.56 12.31
CA THR A 281 -2.80 -4.78 12.98
C THR A 281 -1.69 -5.53 13.66
N ARG A 282 -0.43 -5.09 13.51
CA ARG A 282 0.71 -5.76 14.12
C ARG A 282 1.58 -4.75 14.85
N GLU A 283 1.24 -4.50 16.08
CA GLU A 283 2.03 -3.65 16.99
C GLU A 283 3.49 -4.13 17.17
N ASP A 284 3.79 -5.40 16.83
CA ASP A 284 5.07 -6.03 17.08
C ASP A 284 5.86 -6.43 15.82
N ASP A 285 5.30 -6.33 14.62
CA ASP A 285 5.98 -6.72 13.39
C ASP A 285 6.61 -5.49 12.70
N TRP A 286 7.92 -5.45 12.64
CA TRP A 286 8.68 -4.50 11.87
C TRP A 286 8.63 -4.90 10.39
N VAL A 287 8.14 -4.02 9.53
CA VAL A 287 7.95 -4.31 8.10
C VAL A 287 8.96 -3.61 7.22
N THR A 288 9.63 -2.57 7.72
CA THR A 288 10.60 -1.76 6.98
C THR A 288 11.95 -1.74 7.69
N TYR A 289 13.04 -1.74 6.95
CA TYR A 289 14.36 -1.49 7.51
C TYR A 289 15.30 -0.88 6.46
N GLU A 290 16.31 -0.18 6.95
CA GLU A 290 17.38 0.42 6.18
C GLU A 290 18.71 -0.29 6.42
N VAL A 291 19.52 -0.35 5.38
CA VAL A 291 20.91 -0.83 5.41
C VAL A 291 21.81 0.29 4.94
N TYR A 292 22.73 0.73 5.79
CA TYR A 292 23.62 1.84 5.53
C TYR A 292 24.94 1.34 4.97
N HIS A 293 25.33 1.83 3.79
CA HIS A 293 26.52 1.36 3.08
C HIS A 293 27.72 2.32 3.15
N ASP A 294 27.53 3.49 3.70
CA ASP A 294 28.56 4.51 3.91
C ASP A 294 28.65 4.96 5.37
N ASP A 295 29.53 5.91 5.66
CA ASP A 295 29.73 6.44 7.00
C ASP A 295 28.52 7.29 7.42
N ALA A 296 27.69 6.74 8.30
CA ALA A 296 26.54 7.42 8.85
C ALA A 296 26.89 8.54 9.86
N THR A 297 28.18 8.71 10.22
CA THR A 297 28.63 9.80 11.11
C THR A 297 28.94 11.09 10.37
N GLN A 298 28.97 11.05 9.03
CA GLN A 298 29.24 12.25 8.23
C GLN A 298 28.10 13.28 8.36
N ALA A 299 28.41 14.52 8.06
CA ALA A 299 27.45 15.62 8.11
C ALA A 299 26.27 15.36 7.16
N GLY A 300 25.05 15.34 7.69
CA GLY A 300 23.83 15.02 6.96
C GLY A 300 23.52 13.52 6.89
N GLY A 301 24.20 12.68 7.66
CA GLY A 301 23.95 11.24 7.78
C GLY A 301 24.45 10.41 6.60
N SER A 302 24.07 9.14 6.57
CA SER A 302 24.34 8.23 5.46
C SER A 302 23.70 8.74 4.17
N ARG A 303 24.44 8.65 3.06
CA ARG A 303 23.96 9.04 1.73
C ARG A 303 23.67 7.85 0.83
N ASN A 304 24.20 6.66 1.17
CA ASN A 304 24.00 5.45 0.38
C ASN A 304 23.36 4.39 1.25
N ARG A 305 22.11 4.09 0.98
CA ARG A 305 21.37 3.09 1.72
C ARG A 305 20.45 2.24 0.83
N GLU A 306 20.15 1.07 1.30
CA GLU A 306 19.07 0.25 0.78
C GLU A 306 17.91 0.27 1.78
N ILE A 307 16.71 0.48 1.26
CA ILE A 307 15.48 0.51 2.04
C ILE A 307 14.64 -0.68 1.62
N PHE A 308 14.22 -1.49 2.59
CA PHE A 308 13.47 -2.71 2.35
C PHE A 308 12.11 -2.62 3.02
N TYR A 309 11.08 -2.87 2.24
CA TYR A 309 9.71 -3.07 2.71
C TYR A 309 9.38 -4.55 2.65
N VAL A 310 9.31 -5.22 3.79
CA VAL A 310 8.95 -6.64 3.88
C VAL A 310 7.44 -6.77 3.71
N VAL A 311 7.00 -7.29 2.57
CA VAL A 311 5.60 -7.32 2.20
C VAL A 311 5.00 -8.68 2.55
N GLN A 312 3.83 -8.66 3.19
CA GLN A 312 3.04 -9.86 3.44
C GLN A 312 1.82 -9.84 2.53
N GLY A 313 1.61 -10.90 1.77
CA GLY A 313 0.47 -11.01 0.87
C GLY A 313 0.85 -11.11 -0.61
N ASP A 314 -0.15 -11.00 -1.46
CA ASP A 314 0.00 -11.12 -2.91
C ASP A 314 0.46 -9.79 -3.53
N ILE A 315 1.72 -9.75 -3.93
CA ILE A 315 2.31 -8.57 -4.60
C ILE A 315 1.97 -8.47 -6.10
N SER A 316 1.17 -9.37 -6.65
CA SER A 316 0.83 -9.35 -8.09
C SER A 316 0.13 -8.06 -8.52
N ALA A 317 -0.54 -7.38 -7.59
CA ALA A 317 -1.14 -6.07 -7.83
C ALA A 317 -0.10 -5.01 -8.22
N LEU A 318 1.08 -5.03 -7.60
CA LEU A 318 2.16 -4.07 -7.89
C LEU A 318 2.59 -4.10 -9.35
N ALA A 319 2.76 -5.29 -9.93
CA ALA A 319 3.17 -5.43 -11.32
C ALA A 319 2.17 -4.83 -12.33
N ARG A 320 0.90 -4.72 -11.93
CA ARG A 320 -0.16 -4.08 -12.74
C ARG A 320 -0.16 -2.56 -12.61
N ILE A 321 0.25 -2.05 -11.46
CA ILE A 321 0.30 -0.61 -11.15
C ILE A 321 1.61 -0.02 -11.67
N GLN A 322 2.73 -0.58 -11.20
CA GLN A 322 4.08 -0.17 -11.59
C GLN A 322 5.00 -1.39 -11.56
N ALA A 323 5.50 -1.79 -12.71
CA ALA A 323 6.38 -2.95 -12.79
C ALA A 323 7.68 -2.70 -12.02
N PRO A 324 8.16 -3.69 -11.21
CA PRO A 324 9.46 -3.60 -10.58
C PRO A 324 10.58 -3.59 -11.63
N VAL A 325 11.69 -2.95 -11.30
CA VAL A 325 12.92 -3.07 -12.10
C VAL A 325 13.60 -4.42 -11.82
N ASP A 326 14.39 -4.91 -12.77
CA ASP A 326 15.17 -6.14 -12.56
C ASP A 326 16.15 -5.93 -11.39
N ALA A 327 16.05 -6.77 -10.37
CA ALA A 327 16.93 -6.71 -9.20
C ALA A 327 18.41 -6.85 -9.56
N ALA A 328 18.75 -7.54 -10.66
CA ALA A 328 20.10 -7.64 -11.16
C ALA A 328 20.60 -6.38 -11.88
N ALA A 329 19.67 -5.54 -12.37
CA ALA A 329 20.01 -4.28 -13.02
C ALA A 329 20.25 -3.13 -12.01
N VAL A 330 19.82 -3.30 -10.77
CA VAL A 330 20.04 -2.33 -9.68
C VAL A 330 21.31 -2.73 -8.95
N PRO A 331 22.45 -2.04 -9.15
CA PRO A 331 23.67 -2.35 -8.43
C PRO A 331 23.41 -2.30 -6.92
N ALA A 332 24.01 -3.22 -6.16
CA ALA A 332 24.11 -3.05 -4.73
C ALA A 332 24.81 -1.72 -4.45
N ALA A 333 24.33 -1.00 -3.42
CA ALA A 333 25.03 0.22 -3.00
C ALA A 333 26.51 -0.12 -2.77
N PRO A 334 27.46 0.71 -3.27
CA PRO A 334 28.88 0.40 -3.17
C PRO A 334 29.25 0.23 -1.69
N ALA A 335 29.68 -0.99 -1.35
CA ALA A 335 30.19 -1.25 -0.02
C ALA A 335 31.46 -0.44 0.14
N GLU A 336 31.45 0.55 1.00
CA GLU A 336 32.68 1.24 1.42
C GLU A 336 33.55 0.21 2.13
N THR A 337 34.75 0.00 1.62
CA THR A 337 35.74 -0.88 2.24
C THR A 337 35.95 -0.45 3.67
N ALA A 338 35.62 -1.32 4.62
CA ALA A 338 35.83 -1.05 6.05
C ALA A 338 37.20 -0.44 6.25
N PRO A 339 37.32 0.64 7.02
CA PRO A 339 38.60 1.30 7.27
C PRO A 339 39.58 0.23 7.78
N ALA A 340 40.73 0.15 7.11
CA ALA A 340 41.80 -0.80 7.44
C ALA A 340 42.07 -0.71 8.95
N ALA A 341 42.01 -1.84 9.62
CA ALA A 341 42.27 -1.90 11.07
C ALA A 341 43.58 -1.14 11.38
N ALA A 342 43.49 -0.17 12.29
CA ALA A 342 44.66 0.59 12.72
C ALA A 342 45.78 -0.39 13.12
N PRO A 343 47.03 -0.16 12.69
CA PRO A 343 48.13 -1.05 13.03
C PRO A 343 48.24 -1.18 14.54
N ALA A 344 48.38 -2.43 14.99
CA ALA A 344 48.56 -2.74 16.41
C ALA A 344 49.74 -1.93 16.97
N PRO A 345 49.65 -1.32 18.18
CA PRO A 345 50.75 -0.61 18.77
C PRO A 345 51.94 -1.53 18.90
N ALA A 346 53.09 -1.04 18.39
CA ALA A 346 54.35 -1.77 18.47
C ALA A 346 54.66 -2.10 19.92
N THR A 347 54.80 -3.37 20.24
CA THR A 347 55.25 -3.86 21.54
C THR A 347 56.67 -3.32 21.75
N ALA A 348 56.84 -2.40 22.69
CA ALA A 348 58.15 -2.00 23.18
C ALA A 348 58.74 -3.23 23.88
N THR A 349 59.82 -3.72 23.32
CA THR A 349 60.66 -4.75 23.95
C THR A 349 61.52 -4.08 25.05
N PRO A 350 61.70 -4.70 26.20
CA PRO A 350 62.43 -4.15 27.35
C PRO A 350 63.93 -3.95 27.11
#